data_5cea68a27d579c68da5cf0679d319538
#
_entry.id   5cea68a27d579c68da5cf0679d319538
#
_cell.length_a   1.000
_cell.length_b   1.000
_cell.length_c   1.000
_cell.angle_alpha   90.00
_cell.angle_beta   90.00
_cell.angle_gamma   90.00
#
_symmetry.space_group_name_H-M   'P 1'
#
loop_
_entity.id
_entity.type
_entity.pdbx_description
1 polymer ?
#
loop_
_entity_poly.entity_id
_entity_poly.type
_entity_poly.pdbx_seq_one_letter_code
_entity_poly.pdbx_strand_id
1 'polypeptide(L)'
;MQSQNELRNLLQRIDHKSYPAYKDTRGSYDFGNYVLSIDHVQGDPFAAPSKVSVHVRGGAAKFPADLYRMKCRRLAVCDYLLRQFGRELERVSFKAKGSGKSGLLAVSRPGQEVLERTACQMDEAKGDLVLRFEVGFPANGRTVNARELEKIFFTFLPECVSHSLFYKALDEKAVYRAADLAEDQQYIRDHLKEQGLVAFVADGSILPRESGVSGRPMKDAVKFTAPESMKVSFALPHAGKIQGMGIKKGITLIVGGGYHGKSTLLKALELGVYNHIAGDGREYVITDDTAMKIRAEDGRSIKKVDISMFINDLPNGKDTSAFCTEDASGSTSQAANVVEAMEAGVETFLIDEDTSATNFMIRDELMQRVVNREDEPITPFIDRIRELYEQYGISTILVAGSSGSYFHVADCIVQMNRYKPQEITAFAKEEAGRFPLPEVKPPKQAAPGFERAVRPDRAFKEDARMKLKTMGRDGISINRDTIDVRYVEQLADTEQLAALAYFLKYAEIHVFNGKRTLRESVSLLMQYVEEHGLAAVTESSYVPCGLAMPRAQEIFACINRYRRISL
;
A
#
# COMPACT_ATOMS: atom_id res chain seq x y z
N MET A 1 -17.56 -2.64 33.54
CA MET A 1 -16.42 -3.54 33.27
C MET A 1 -16.49 -4.67 34.28
N GLN A 2 -16.45 -5.90 33.80
CA GLN A 2 -16.54 -7.11 34.65
C GLN A 2 -15.12 -7.55 35.08
N SER A 3 -15.03 -8.37 36.10
CA SER A 3 -13.75 -8.95 36.57
C SER A 3 -13.40 -10.22 35.75
N GLN A 4 -12.14 -10.61 35.71
CA GLN A 4 -11.72 -11.90 35.16
C GLN A 4 -12.42 -13.10 35.81
N ASN A 5 -12.77 -13.01 37.10
CA ASN A 5 -13.48 -14.08 37.80
C ASN A 5 -14.94 -14.22 37.31
N GLU A 6 -15.59 -13.12 36.97
CA GLU A 6 -16.94 -13.16 36.39
C GLU A 6 -16.92 -13.84 35.02
N LEU A 7 -15.87 -13.58 34.18
CA LEU A 7 -15.70 -14.31 32.92
C LEU A 7 -15.52 -15.81 33.17
N ARG A 8 -14.68 -16.19 34.13
CA ARG A 8 -14.44 -17.62 34.45
C ARG A 8 -15.73 -18.30 34.91
N ASN A 9 -16.48 -17.68 35.82
CA ASN A 9 -17.77 -18.19 36.31
C ASN A 9 -18.79 -18.30 35.16
N LEU A 10 -18.80 -17.33 34.24
CA LEU A 10 -19.65 -17.37 33.07
C LEU A 10 -19.30 -18.53 32.14
N LEU A 11 -18.02 -18.75 31.84
CA LEU A 11 -17.55 -19.87 31.04
C LEU A 11 -17.97 -21.22 31.65
N GLN A 12 -17.79 -21.41 32.94
CA GLN A 12 -18.21 -22.62 33.65
C GLN A 12 -19.73 -22.83 33.57
N ARG A 13 -20.53 -21.77 33.67
CA ARG A 13 -21.99 -21.83 33.58
C ARG A 13 -22.50 -22.20 32.20
N ILE A 14 -21.77 -21.85 31.12
CA ILE A 14 -22.17 -22.14 29.73
C ILE A 14 -21.52 -23.40 29.19
N ASP A 15 -20.62 -24.05 29.93
CA ASP A 15 -19.95 -25.28 29.50
C ASP A 15 -20.95 -26.34 29.06
N HIS A 16 -20.63 -27.09 28.01
CA HIS A 16 -21.50 -28.09 27.39
C HIS A 16 -22.86 -27.60 26.84
N LYS A 17 -23.18 -26.29 26.93
CA LYS A 17 -24.34 -25.73 26.24
C LYS A 17 -24.12 -25.63 24.72
N SER A 18 -25.18 -25.31 23.98
CA SER A 18 -25.08 -25.06 22.54
C SER A 18 -24.12 -23.91 22.25
N TYR A 19 -23.38 -23.96 21.15
CA TYR A 19 -22.33 -23.01 20.78
C TYR A 19 -22.74 -21.53 20.87
N PRO A 20 -23.99 -21.13 20.46
CA PRO A 20 -24.45 -19.75 20.61
C PRO A 20 -24.39 -19.18 22.03
N ALA A 21 -24.31 -20.02 23.08
CA ALA A 21 -24.15 -19.55 24.46
C ALA A 21 -22.85 -18.75 24.67
N TYR A 22 -21.84 -18.91 23.82
CA TYR A 22 -20.65 -18.06 23.83
C TYR A 22 -20.95 -16.57 23.61
N LYS A 23 -22.09 -16.20 23.02
CA LYS A 23 -22.49 -14.79 22.84
C LYS A 23 -22.62 -14.05 24.17
N ASP A 24 -22.91 -14.76 25.25
CA ASP A 24 -23.02 -14.19 26.59
C ASP A 24 -21.65 -13.70 27.11
N THR A 25 -20.54 -14.17 26.53
CA THR A 25 -19.18 -13.72 26.89
C THR A 25 -18.80 -12.37 26.29
N ARG A 26 -19.61 -11.79 25.38
CA ARG A 26 -19.32 -10.48 24.80
C ARG A 26 -19.26 -9.42 25.89
N GLY A 27 -18.14 -8.68 25.96
CA GLY A 27 -17.95 -7.64 26.98
C GLY A 27 -16.47 -7.40 27.27
N SER A 28 -16.21 -6.53 28.26
CA SER A 28 -14.86 -6.17 28.68
C SER A 28 -14.59 -6.61 30.10
N TYR A 29 -13.43 -7.23 30.31
CA TYR A 29 -13.03 -7.91 31.55
C TYR A 29 -11.68 -7.38 32.04
N ASP A 30 -11.61 -7.04 33.32
CA ASP A 30 -10.38 -6.55 33.96
C ASP A 30 -9.48 -7.73 34.38
N PHE A 31 -8.28 -7.77 33.80
CA PHE A 31 -7.22 -8.71 34.11
C PHE A 31 -6.10 -8.06 34.96
N GLY A 32 -6.34 -6.89 35.53
CA GLY A 32 -5.40 -6.14 36.36
C GLY A 32 -4.49 -5.24 35.51
N ASN A 33 -3.50 -5.79 34.84
CA ASN A 33 -2.56 -5.02 34.01
C ASN A 33 -3.10 -4.65 32.63
N TYR A 34 -4.18 -5.30 32.18
CA TYR A 34 -4.84 -5.04 30.91
C TYR A 34 -6.33 -5.34 30.99
N VAL A 35 -7.08 -4.85 30.05
CA VAL A 35 -8.48 -5.19 29.83
C VAL A 35 -8.60 -6.09 28.62
N LEU A 36 -9.22 -7.26 28.78
CA LEU A 36 -9.62 -8.13 27.68
C LEU A 36 -11.02 -7.72 27.22
N SER A 37 -11.18 -7.42 25.93
CA SER A 37 -12.50 -7.20 25.32
C SER A 37 -12.83 -8.30 24.32
N ILE A 38 -13.99 -8.92 24.48
CA ILE A 38 -14.57 -9.85 23.52
C ILE A 38 -15.57 -9.04 22.70
N ASP A 39 -15.11 -8.56 21.54
CA ASP A 39 -15.80 -7.56 20.73
C ASP A 39 -16.90 -8.18 19.85
N HIS A 40 -16.62 -9.38 19.33
CA HIS A 40 -17.58 -10.17 18.53
C HIS A 40 -17.34 -11.67 18.73
N VAL A 41 -18.42 -12.41 18.91
CA VAL A 41 -18.38 -13.87 19.08
C VAL A 41 -18.88 -14.56 17.80
N GLN A 42 -18.07 -15.48 17.29
CA GLN A 42 -18.45 -16.30 16.12
C GLN A 42 -19.72 -17.11 16.41
N GLY A 43 -20.56 -17.29 15.38
CA GLY A 43 -21.85 -17.99 15.51
C GLY A 43 -21.76 -19.51 15.51
N ASP A 44 -20.66 -20.09 14.99
CA ASP A 44 -20.43 -21.51 14.77
C ASP A 44 -18.92 -21.79 14.77
N PRO A 45 -18.43 -22.96 15.23
CA PRO A 45 -17.00 -23.28 15.27
C PRO A 45 -16.29 -23.23 13.89
N PHE A 46 -17.03 -23.33 12.79
CA PHE A 46 -16.50 -23.28 11.42
C PHE A 46 -16.56 -21.89 10.79
N ALA A 47 -17.28 -20.95 11.42
CA ALA A 47 -17.41 -19.56 10.96
C ALA A 47 -16.10 -18.78 11.09
N ALA A 48 -16.08 -17.50 10.67
CA ALA A 48 -14.98 -16.59 10.93
C ALA A 48 -14.74 -16.48 12.45
N PRO A 49 -13.48 -16.45 12.92
CA PRO A 49 -13.15 -16.43 14.34
C PRO A 49 -13.72 -15.21 15.08
N SER A 50 -13.88 -15.36 16.39
CA SER A 50 -14.29 -14.28 17.30
C SER A 50 -13.27 -13.15 17.27
N LYS A 51 -13.72 -11.90 17.43
CA LYS A 51 -12.87 -10.71 17.47
C LYS A 51 -12.65 -10.33 18.92
N VAL A 52 -11.39 -10.18 19.26
CA VAL A 52 -10.94 -9.94 20.63
C VAL A 52 -9.90 -8.83 20.62
N SER A 53 -9.91 -8.00 21.66
CA SER A 53 -8.88 -6.98 21.82
C SER A 53 -8.34 -6.95 23.26
N VAL A 54 -7.07 -6.53 23.36
CA VAL A 54 -6.39 -6.27 24.62
C VAL A 54 -6.09 -4.78 24.69
N HIS A 55 -6.48 -4.16 25.80
CA HIS A 55 -6.25 -2.75 26.05
C HIS A 55 -5.30 -2.61 27.25
N VAL A 56 -4.15 -1.98 27.04
CA VAL A 56 -3.15 -1.72 28.07
C VAL A 56 -3.04 -0.21 28.28
N ARG A 57 -3.27 0.28 29.49
CA ARG A 57 -3.09 1.70 29.81
C ARG A 57 -1.62 2.09 29.69
N GLY A 58 -1.31 3.25 29.18
CA GLY A 58 0.08 3.74 29.01
C GLY A 58 0.86 3.74 30.33
N GLY A 59 0.23 4.09 31.45
CA GLY A 59 0.84 3.99 32.77
C GLY A 59 1.20 2.57 33.21
N ALA A 60 0.56 1.53 32.65
CA ALA A 60 0.92 0.13 32.86
C ALA A 60 1.94 -0.36 31.80
N ALA A 61 1.74 -0.02 30.53
CA ALA A 61 2.63 -0.38 29.41
C ALA A 61 4.03 0.24 29.56
N LYS A 62 4.11 1.48 30.07
CA LYS A 62 5.33 2.24 30.42
C LYS A 62 6.28 2.49 29.25
N PHE A 63 5.76 2.69 28.05
CA PHE A 63 6.58 3.15 26.92
C PHE A 63 7.01 4.60 27.15
N PRO A 64 8.29 4.95 26.90
CA PRO A 64 8.75 6.33 26.86
C PRO A 64 7.96 7.17 25.84
N ALA A 65 7.71 8.44 26.17
CA ALA A 65 6.83 9.30 25.37
C ALA A 65 7.40 9.63 23.98
N ASP A 66 8.72 9.66 23.86
CA ASP A 66 9.41 9.87 22.58
C ASP A 66 9.20 8.74 21.57
N LEU A 67 8.81 7.54 22.02
CA LEU A 67 8.48 6.42 21.16
C LEU A 67 7.10 6.51 20.49
N TYR A 68 6.18 7.36 21.01
CA TYR A 68 4.80 7.36 20.50
C TYR A 68 4.23 8.76 20.19
N ARG A 69 4.85 9.84 20.59
CA ARG A 69 4.34 11.19 20.29
C ARG A 69 4.46 11.53 18.80
N MET A 70 5.57 11.18 18.16
CA MET A 70 5.76 11.37 16.74
C MET A 70 5.11 10.22 15.96
N LYS A 71 4.31 10.54 14.92
CA LYS A 71 3.51 9.55 14.18
C LYS A 71 4.37 8.42 13.59
N CYS A 72 5.48 8.73 12.90
CA CYS A 72 6.32 7.70 12.28
C CYS A 72 6.93 6.74 13.31
N ARG A 73 7.41 7.26 14.46
CA ARG A 73 7.93 6.44 15.56
C ARG A 73 6.83 5.56 16.15
N ARG A 74 5.66 6.13 16.43
CA ARG A 74 4.49 5.41 16.96
C ARG A 74 4.07 4.25 16.07
N LEU A 75 4.00 4.47 14.75
CA LEU A 75 3.64 3.42 13.79
C LEU A 75 4.67 2.29 13.77
N ALA A 76 5.96 2.62 13.81
CA ALA A 76 7.03 1.62 13.85
C ALA A 76 7.02 0.82 15.15
N VAL A 77 6.75 1.46 16.30
CA VAL A 77 6.58 0.77 17.58
C VAL A 77 5.35 -0.15 17.54
N CYS A 78 4.21 0.32 17.03
CA CYS A 78 3.02 -0.53 16.87
C CYS A 78 3.29 -1.74 15.95
N ASP A 79 3.98 -1.55 14.84
CA ASP A 79 4.38 -2.64 13.94
C ASP A 79 5.31 -3.63 14.65
N TYR A 80 6.30 -3.14 15.41
CA TYR A 80 7.19 -3.99 16.20
C TYR A 80 6.42 -4.82 17.23
N LEU A 81 5.52 -4.18 18.00
CA LEU A 81 4.69 -4.87 19.01
C LEU A 81 3.78 -5.93 18.38
N LEU A 82 3.18 -5.59 17.25
CA LEU A 82 2.32 -6.51 16.49
C LEU A 82 3.09 -7.77 16.06
N ARG A 83 4.33 -7.61 15.59
CA ARG A 83 5.21 -8.73 15.23
C ARG A 83 5.63 -9.56 16.45
N GLN A 84 5.92 -8.93 17.59
CA GLN A 84 6.26 -9.65 18.81
C GLN A 84 5.05 -10.46 19.31
N PHE A 85 3.88 -9.83 19.41
CA PHE A 85 2.66 -10.50 19.83
C PHE A 85 2.27 -11.64 18.87
N GLY A 86 2.43 -11.42 17.56
CA GLY A 86 2.18 -12.45 16.56
C GLY A 86 3.05 -13.70 16.76
N ARG A 87 4.36 -13.53 17.08
CA ARG A 87 5.26 -14.65 17.40
C ARG A 87 4.81 -15.42 18.67
N GLU A 88 4.37 -14.70 19.71
CA GLU A 88 3.86 -15.35 20.93
C GLU A 88 2.56 -16.10 20.64
N LEU A 89 1.64 -15.52 19.86
CA LEU A 89 0.40 -16.21 19.47
C LEU A 89 0.68 -17.47 18.64
N GLU A 90 1.64 -17.43 17.70
CA GLU A 90 2.00 -18.61 16.89
C GLU A 90 2.48 -19.79 17.74
N ARG A 91 3.16 -19.53 18.86
CA ARG A 91 3.64 -20.57 19.79
C ARG A 91 2.49 -21.31 20.49
N VAL A 92 1.34 -20.67 20.65
CA VAL A 92 0.21 -21.21 21.41
C VAL A 92 -1.03 -21.48 20.56
N SER A 93 -1.08 -21.00 19.32
CA SER A 93 -2.19 -21.24 18.40
C SER A 93 -2.42 -22.74 18.20
N PHE A 94 -3.69 -23.15 18.22
CA PHE A 94 -4.13 -24.55 18.14
C PHE A 94 -3.67 -25.48 19.28
N LYS A 95 -3.06 -24.97 20.38
CA LYS A 95 -2.83 -25.79 21.59
C LYS A 95 -4.13 -26.12 22.30
N ALA A 96 -5.08 -25.20 22.34
CA ALA A 96 -6.44 -25.49 22.76
C ALA A 96 -7.15 -26.32 21.68
N LYS A 97 -7.85 -27.38 22.10
CA LYS A 97 -8.40 -28.37 21.19
C LYS A 97 -9.91 -28.21 20.99
N GLY A 98 -10.40 -28.72 19.84
CA GLY A 98 -11.82 -28.71 19.55
C GLY A 98 -12.11 -28.81 18.04
N SER A 99 -13.37 -28.66 17.69
CA SER A 99 -13.88 -28.77 16.33
C SER A 99 -13.70 -27.48 15.53
N GLY A 100 -13.56 -27.58 14.21
CA GLY A 100 -13.48 -26.44 13.30
C GLY A 100 -12.25 -25.58 13.54
N LYS A 101 -12.45 -24.28 13.79
CA LYS A 101 -11.39 -23.32 14.07
C LYS A 101 -11.02 -23.20 15.56
N SER A 102 -11.45 -24.13 16.39
CA SER A 102 -11.15 -24.16 17.83
C SER A 102 -9.67 -24.00 18.10
N GLY A 103 -9.33 -23.11 19.02
CA GLY A 103 -7.94 -22.87 19.43
C GLY A 103 -7.11 -22.04 18.46
N LEU A 104 -7.67 -21.59 17.33
CA LEU A 104 -7.00 -20.62 16.47
C LEU A 104 -6.75 -19.32 17.23
N LEU A 105 -5.52 -18.86 17.24
CA LEU A 105 -5.12 -17.52 17.66
C LEU A 105 -4.38 -16.88 16.48
N ALA A 106 -4.92 -15.80 15.94
CA ALA A 106 -4.38 -15.14 14.77
C ALA A 106 -4.42 -13.62 14.91
N VAL A 107 -3.40 -12.97 14.38
CA VAL A 107 -3.29 -11.52 14.27
C VAL A 107 -2.72 -11.18 12.91
N SER A 108 -2.79 -9.91 12.52
CA SER A 108 -2.14 -9.40 11.30
C SER A 108 -0.69 -9.85 11.20
N ARG A 109 -0.29 -10.24 9.98
CA ARG A 109 1.08 -10.67 9.67
C ARG A 109 1.74 -9.69 8.69
N PRO A 110 2.32 -8.58 9.20
CA PRO A 110 2.92 -7.57 8.36
C PRO A 110 4.05 -8.11 7.48
N GLY A 111 4.13 -7.61 6.22
CA GLY A 111 5.26 -7.82 5.32
C GLY A 111 6.52 -7.06 5.77
N GLN A 112 7.29 -6.55 4.83
CA GLN A 112 8.49 -5.77 5.12
C GLN A 112 8.16 -4.28 5.33
N GLU A 113 7.03 -3.83 4.83
CA GLU A 113 6.56 -2.46 4.88
C GLU A 113 5.90 -2.16 6.23
N VAL A 114 6.19 -0.99 6.78
CA VAL A 114 5.56 -0.47 8.00
C VAL A 114 4.31 0.32 7.61
N LEU A 115 3.15 -0.21 7.97
CA LEU A 115 1.86 0.38 7.65
C LEU A 115 1.08 0.69 8.93
N GLU A 116 0.30 1.77 8.92
CA GLU A 116 -0.70 2.02 9.95
C GLU A 116 -1.78 0.93 9.90
N ARG A 117 -2.03 0.26 11.03
CA ARG A 117 -2.96 -0.89 11.10
C ARG A 117 -3.94 -0.76 12.25
N THR A 118 -5.15 -1.27 12.05
CA THR A 118 -6.12 -1.41 13.14
C THR A 118 -5.74 -2.49 14.15
N ALA A 119 -4.88 -3.43 13.76
CA ALA A 119 -4.44 -4.53 14.63
C ALA A 119 -3.69 -4.05 15.87
N CYS A 120 -2.84 -3.03 15.75
CA CYS A 120 -2.11 -2.45 16.88
C CYS A 120 -2.12 -0.93 16.76
N GLN A 121 -2.63 -0.27 17.78
CA GLN A 121 -2.74 1.19 17.85
C GLN A 121 -2.28 1.69 19.21
N MET A 122 -1.59 2.82 19.23
CA MET A 122 -1.13 3.48 20.45
C MET A 122 -1.59 4.94 20.44
N ASP A 123 -2.14 5.40 21.56
CA ASP A 123 -2.57 6.78 21.75
C ASP A 123 -1.35 7.72 21.86
N GLU A 124 -1.39 8.84 21.15
CA GLU A 124 -0.25 9.78 21.11
C GLU A 124 -0.07 10.62 22.37
N ALA A 125 -1.12 10.79 23.16
CA ALA A 125 -1.06 11.63 24.36
C ALA A 125 -0.66 10.83 25.60
N LYS A 126 -1.21 9.61 25.75
CA LYS A 126 -1.08 8.80 26.98
C LYS A 126 -0.29 7.52 26.77
N GLY A 127 -0.06 7.09 25.53
CA GLY A 127 0.57 5.81 25.22
C GLY A 127 -0.32 4.60 25.53
N ASP A 128 -1.65 4.80 25.62
CA ASP A 128 -2.60 3.70 25.77
C ASP A 128 -2.55 2.81 24.54
N LEU A 129 -2.43 1.51 24.73
CA LEU A 129 -2.23 0.53 23.66
C LEU A 129 -3.46 -0.33 23.48
N VAL A 130 -3.88 -0.51 22.23
CA VAL A 130 -4.93 -1.45 21.84
C VAL A 130 -4.38 -2.42 20.81
N LEU A 131 -4.47 -3.72 21.11
CA LEU A 131 -4.10 -4.78 20.19
C LEU A 131 -5.29 -5.67 19.91
N ARG A 132 -5.63 -5.87 18.63
CA ARG A 132 -6.79 -6.64 18.16
C ARG A 132 -6.34 -7.89 17.44
N PHE A 133 -7.02 -9.00 17.72
CA PHE A 133 -6.70 -10.32 17.17
C PHE A 133 -7.92 -11.21 17.08
N GLU A 134 -7.77 -12.38 16.51
CA GLU A 134 -8.83 -13.35 16.30
C GLU A 134 -8.63 -14.58 17.18
N VAL A 135 -9.75 -15.07 17.75
CA VAL A 135 -9.77 -16.29 18.57
C VAL A 135 -10.84 -17.23 18.07
N GLY A 136 -10.45 -18.43 17.70
CA GLY A 136 -11.38 -19.54 17.43
C GLY A 136 -11.87 -20.15 18.73
N PHE A 137 -13.10 -19.84 19.13
CA PHE A 137 -13.68 -20.34 20.39
C PHE A 137 -13.87 -21.85 20.35
N PRO A 138 -13.32 -22.59 21.32
CA PRO A 138 -13.31 -24.05 21.31
C PRO A 138 -14.70 -24.68 21.43
N ALA A 139 -14.89 -25.78 20.70
CA ALA A 139 -16.12 -26.54 20.71
C ALA A 139 -15.89 -28.06 20.66
N ASN A 140 -16.78 -28.84 21.26
CA ASN A 140 -16.93 -30.27 21.01
C ASN A 140 -18.14 -30.45 20.08
N GLY A 141 -17.88 -30.73 18.77
CA GLY A 141 -18.92 -30.62 17.76
C GLY A 141 -19.47 -29.19 17.67
N ARG A 142 -20.70 -28.97 18.14
CA ARG A 142 -21.36 -27.65 18.23
C ARG A 142 -21.76 -27.29 19.67
N THR A 143 -21.07 -27.85 20.65
CA THR A 143 -21.25 -27.48 22.06
C THR A 143 -20.04 -26.73 22.59
N VAL A 144 -20.26 -25.87 23.55
CA VAL A 144 -19.23 -25.07 24.23
C VAL A 144 -18.21 -26.01 24.89
N ASN A 145 -16.92 -25.71 24.70
CA ASN A 145 -15.82 -26.32 25.45
C ASN A 145 -15.12 -25.22 26.25
N ALA A 146 -15.69 -24.89 27.40
CA ALA A 146 -15.22 -23.78 28.25
C ALA A 146 -13.82 -24.02 28.77
N ARG A 147 -13.46 -25.26 29.12
CA ARG A 147 -12.12 -25.61 29.61
C ARG A 147 -11.00 -25.18 28.66
N GLU A 148 -11.20 -25.40 27.37
CA GLU A 148 -10.20 -25.04 26.37
C GLU A 148 -10.17 -23.52 26.14
N LEU A 149 -11.29 -22.80 26.26
CA LEU A 149 -11.31 -21.34 26.18
C LEU A 149 -10.69 -20.72 27.44
N GLU A 150 -10.88 -21.33 28.62
CA GLU A 150 -10.19 -20.91 29.86
C GLU A 150 -8.67 -21.00 29.69
N LYS A 151 -8.12 -22.06 29.08
CA LYS A 151 -6.68 -22.15 28.77
C LYS A 151 -6.23 -20.97 27.93
N ILE A 152 -7.01 -20.60 26.90
CA ILE A 152 -6.67 -19.48 26.04
C ILE A 152 -6.62 -18.17 26.84
N PHE A 153 -7.69 -17.82 27.56
CA PHE A 153 -7.80 -16.51 28.18
C PHE A 153 -7.06 -16.38 29.53
N PHE A 154 -6.85 -17.46 30.26
CA PHE A 154 -6.25 -17.41 31.60
C PHE A 154 -4.85 -18.00 31.68
N THR A 155 -4.36 -18.66 30.62
CA THR A 155 -2.99 -19.18 30.58
C THR A 155 -2.22 -18.62 29.39
N PHE A 156 -2.66 -18.87 28.17
CA PHE A 156 -1.88 -18.52 26.97
C PHE A 156 -1.84 -17.01 26.72
N LEU A 157 -3.00 -16.36 26.74
CA LEU A 157 -3.08 -14.94 26.44
C LEU A 157 -2.34 -14.05 27.46
N PRO A 158 -2.43 -14.29 28.79
CA PRO A 158 -1.64 -13.51 29.75
C PRO A 158 -0.14 -13.60 29.53
N GLU A 159 0.39 -14.77 29.13
CA GLU A 159 1.79 -14.94 28.77
C GLU A 159 2.14 -14.14 27.51
N CYS A 160 1.34 -14.26 26.43
CA CYS A 160 1.55 -13.49 25.20
C CYS A 160 1.55 -11.98 25.46
N VAL A 161 0.58 -11.48 26.25
CA VAL A 161 0.46 -10.07 26.61
C VAL A 161 1.66 -9.61 27.45
N SER A 162 2.07 -10.40 28.45
CA SER A 162 3.17 -10.03 29.34
C SER A 162 4.53 -9.98 28.62
N HIS A 163 4.73 -10.82 27.61
CA HIS A 163 6.00 -10.89 26.86
C HIS A 163 6.09 -9.86 25.71
N SER A 164 4.97 -9.26 25.30
CA SER A 164 4.96 -8.45 24.07
C SER A 164 4.40 -7.04 24.19
N LEU A 165 3.59 -6.72 25.22
CA LEU A 165 2.88 -5.44 25.29
C LEU A 165 3.33 -4.51 26.44
N PHE A 166 4.33 -4.89 27.19
CA PHE A 166 4.91 -4.07 28.25
C PHE A 166 6.37 -3.75 27.92
N TYR A 167 6.73 -2.47 28.00
CA TYR A 167 8.07 -2.00 27.63
C TYR A 167 9.20 -2.77 28.32
N LYS A 168 9.04 -3.06 29.62
CA LYS A 168 10.05 -3.78 30.42
C LYS A 168 10.31 -5.23 29.99
N ALA A 169 9.38 -5.83 29.24
CA ALA A 169 9.52 -7.21 28.75
C ALA A 169 10.18 -7.30 27.36
N LEU A 170 10.39 -6.15 26.73
CA LEU A 170 10.94 -6.06 25.38
C LEU A 170 12.44 -5.76 25.39
N ASP A 171 13.09 -6.09 24.29
CA ASP A 171 14.43 -5.59 24.01
C ASP A 171 14.35 -4.08 23.69
N GLU A 172 14.76 -3.26 24.63
CA GLU A 172 14.75 -1.80 24.54
C GLU A 172 15.48 -1.32 23.28
N LYS A 173 16.66 -1.89 22.99
CA LYS A 173 17.46 -1.51 21.82
C LYS A 173 16.72 -1.81 20.50
N ALA A 174 15.99 -2.93 20.46
CA ALA A 174 15.21 -3.28 19.28
C ALA A 174 13.99 -2.37 19.08
N VAL A 175 13.32 -1.96 20.17
CA VAL A 175 12.21 -0.99 20.11
C VAL A 175 12.70 0.36 19.60
N TYR A 176 13.78 0.90 20.18
CA TYR A 176 14.37 2.15 19.73
C TYR A 176 14.87 2.06 18.29
N ARG A 177 15.54 0.98 17.93
CA ARG A 177 16.00 0.78 16.55
C ARG A 177 14.83 0.86 15.53
N ALA A 178 13.66 0.31 15.86
CA ALA A 178 12.49 0.40 14.98
C ALA A 178 11.99 1.85 14.88
N ALA A 179 11.90 2.56 16.00
CA ALA A 179 11.43 3.95 16.05
C ALA A 179 12.41 4.90 15.36
N ASP A 180 13.70 4.80 15.66
CA ASP A 180 14.77 5.64 15.12
C ASP A 180 14.91 5.47 13.60
N LEU A 181 14.83 4.22 13.13
CA LEU A 181 14.83 3.92 11.69
C LEU A 181 13.64 4.59 10.98
N ALA A 182 12.45 4.54 11.56
CA ALA A 182 11.27 5.16 10.94
C ALA A 182 11.38 6.68 10.89
N GLU A 183 11.98 7.30 11.89
CA GLU A 183 12.27 8.74 11.90
C GLU A 183 13.33 9.11 10.86
N ASP A 184 14.41 8.33 10.75
CA ASP A 184 15.43 8.52 9.72
C ASP A 184 14.85 8.38 8.29
N GLN A 185 13.99 7.40 8.05
CA GLN A 185 13.29 7.21 6.76
C GLN A 185 12.37 8.39 6.45
N GLN A 186 11.61 8.86 7.44
CA GLN A 186 10.72 10.01 7.28
C GLN A 186 11.53 11.27 7.00
N TYR A 187 12.65 11.47 7.71
CA TYR A 187 13.57 12.59 7.48
C TYR A 187 14.05 12.65 6.02
N ILE A 188 14.49 11.51 5.46
CA ILE A 188 14.91 11.48 4.05
C ILE A 188 13.75 11.88 3.15
N ARG A 189 12.56 11.31 3.35
CA ARG A 189 11.37 11.56 2.53
C ARG A 189 10.97 13.03 2.53
N ASP A 190 10.95 13.66 3.70
CA ASP A 190 10.60 15.08 3.86
C ASP A 190 11.61 16.01 3.16
N HIS A 191 12.89 15.61 3.09
CA HIS A 191 13.95 16.42 2.48
C HIS A 191 14.27 16.06 1.02
N LEU A 192 13.61 15.08 0.41
CA LEU A 192 13.80 14.77 -1.02
C LEU A 192 13.57 16.01 -1.89
N LYS A 193 12.44 16.69 -1.69
CA LYS A 193 12.05 17.85 -2.50
C LYS A 193 13.02 19.03 -2.37
N GLU A 194 13.55 19.26 -1.18
CA GLU A 194 14.51 20.34 -0.91
C GLU A 194 15.84 20.09 -1.64
N GLN A 195 16.24 18.84 -1.80
CA GLN A 195 17.41 18.43 -2.56
C GLN A 195 17.13 18.25 -4.07
N GLY A 196 15.90 18.55 -4.52
CA GLY A 196 15.51 18.36 -5.92
C GLY A 196 15.46 16.89 -6.34
N LEU A 197 15.21 15.99 -5.39
CA LEU A 197 15.16 14.54 -5.61
C LEU A 197 13.71 14.04 -5.64
N VAL A 198 13.52 12.91 -6.32
CA VAL A 198 12.30 12.10 -6.31
C VAL A 198 12.50 10.74 -5.66
N ALA A 199 13.75 10.29 -5.55
CA ALA A 199 14.08 9.06 -4.85
C ALA A 199 15.55 9.06 -4.35
N PHE A 200 15.80 8.22 -3.35
CA PHE A 200 17.11 7.95 -2.79
C PHE A 200 17.30 6.45 -2.59
N VAL A 201 18.48 5.93 -2.94
CA VAL A 201 18.87 4.53 -2.75
C VAL A 201 20.23 4.51 -2.04
N ALA A 202 20.25 4.13 -0.77
CA ALA A 202 21.50 4.14 0.02
C ALA A 202 22.51 3.11 -0.46
N ASP A 203 23.77 3.45 -0.36
CA ASP A 203 24.89 2.51 -0.52
C ASP A 203 24.76 1.37 0.50
N GLY A 204 25.01 0.14 0.06
CA GLY A 204 24.88 -1.06 0.88
C GLY A 204 23.49 -1.70 0.89
N SER A 205 22.47 -1.08 0.26
CA SER A 205 21.12 -1.65 0.15
C SER A 205 21.11 -3.00 -0.55
N ILE A 206 20.21 -3.91 -0.12
CA ILE A 206 19.94 -5.22 -0.72
C ILE A 206 18.63 -5.11 -1.50
N LEU A 207 18.70 -4.91 -2.80
CA LEU A 207 17.52 -4.69 -3.61
C LEU A 207 16.75 -5.98 -3.97
N PRO A 208 17.40 -7.10 -4.33
CA PRO A 208 16.69 -8.32 -4.72
C PRO A 208 16.06 -9.03 -3.53
N ARG A 209 14.98 -9.79 -3.81
CA ARG A 209 14.29 -10.66 -2.86
C ARG A 209 14.68 -12.12 -3.08
N GLU A 210 14.49 -12.98 -2.06
CA GLU A 210 14.81 -14.42 -2.13
C GLU A 210 14.12 -15.12 -3.30
N SER A 211 12.87 -14.70 -3.62
CA SER A 211 12.07 -15.22 -4.73
C SER A 211 11.00 -14.22 -5.14
N GLY A 212 10.31 -14.48 -6.25
CA GLY A 212 9.20 -13.65 -6.73
C GLY A 212 7.99 -13.56 -5.78
N VAL A 213 7.90 -14.48 -4.81
CA VAL A 213 6.80 -14.53 -3.81
C VAL A 213 7.26 -14.21 -2.39
N SER A 214 8.56 -14.00 -2.17
CA SER A 214 9.13 -13.66 -0.86
C SER A 214 9.42 -12.16 -0.76
N GLY A 215 8.99 -11.53 0.33
CA GLY A 215 9.40 -10.17 0.68
C GLY A 215 10.79 -10.08 1.32
N ARG A 216 11.42 -11.22 1.67
CA ARG A 216 12.71 -11.25 2.38
C ARG A 216 13.87 -10.88 1.47
N PRO A 217 14.90 -10.18 1.98
CA PRO A 217 16.10 -9.88 1.21
C PRO A 217 16.83 -11.15 0.78
N MET A 218 17.36 -11.13 -0.45
CA MET A 218 18.20 -12.21 -0.96
C MET A 218 19.52 -12.27 -0.17
N LYS A 219 19.88 -13.45 0.29
CA LYS A 219 21.21 -13.71 0.89
C LYS A 219 22.29 -13.61 -0.20
N ASP A 220 23.46 -13.15 0.17
CA ASP A 220 24.64 -13.04 -0.72
C ASP A 220 24.41 -12.19 -1.99
N ALA A 221 23.44 -11.28 -1.95
CA ALA A 221 23.18 -10.36 -3.05
C ALA A 221 24.28 -9.29 -3.19
N VAL A 222 24.49 -8.83 -4.42
CA VAL A 222 25.34 -7.68 -4.68
C VAL A 222 24.74 -6.47 -3.99
N LYS A 223 25.48 -5.86 -3.08
CA LYS A 223 25.08 -4.62 -2.40
C LYS A 223 25.06 -3.46 -3.39
N PHE A 224 24.04 -2.65 -3.29
CA PHE A 224 23.91 -1.44 -4.11
C PHE A 224 25.05 -0.47 -3.82
N THR A 225 25.57 0.17 -4.86
CA THR A 225 26.60 1.22 -4.78
C THR A 225 26.27 2.30 -5.77
N ALA A 226 26.11 3.52 -5.31
CA ALA A 226 25.77 4.67 -6.13
C ALA A 226 26.90 5.05 -7.09
N PRO A 227 26.59 5.47 -8.35
CA PRO A 227 27.56 6.15 -9.20
C PRO A 227 28.04 7.44 -8.54
N GLU A 228 29.34 7.76 -8.63
CA GLU A 228 29.92 8.95 -7.97
C GLU A 228 29.21 10.26 -8.38
N SER A 229 28.83 10.39 -9.66
CA SER A 229 28.13 11.57 -10.17
C SER A 229 26.70 11.75 -9.64
N MET A 230 26.10 10.70 -9.07
CA MET A 230 24.76 10.70 -8.51
C MET A 230 24.76 10.62 -6.98
N LYS A 231 25.92 10.59 -6.34
CA LYS A 231 26.01 10.48 -4.89
C LYS A 231 25.48 11.73 -4.20
N VAL A 232 24.60 11.50 -3.26
CA VAL A 232 24.11 12.50 -2.32
C VAL A 232 24.26 11.97 -0.89
N SER A 233 24.19 12.87 0.09
CA SER A 233 24.34 12.52 1.50
C SER A 233 23.20 13.11 2.30
N PHE A 234 22.71 12.34 3.27
CA PHE A 234 21.79 12.80 4.30
C PHE A 234 22.46 12.68 5.68
N ALA A 235 22.32 13.72 6.50
CA ALA A 235 22.69 13.67 7.90
C ALA A 235 21.45 13.32 8.71
N LEU A 236 21.29 12.06 9.04
CA LEU A 236 20.10 11.52 9.67
C LEU A 236 20.08 11.81 11.18
N PRO A 237 18.90 11.93 11.79
CA PRO A 237 18.76 12.13 13.23
C PRO A 237 19.46 11.06 14.09
N HIS A 238 19.42 9.79 13.66
CA HIS A 238 19.90 8.67 14.46
C HIS A 238 21.04 7.89 13.81
N ALA A 239 20.95 7.52 12.52
CA ALA A 239 22.00 6.74 11.86
C ALA A 239 23.22 7.55 11.44
N GLY A 240 23.26 8.87 11.70
CA GLY A 240 24.34 9.75 11.29
C GLY A 240 24.36 10.00 9.79
N LYS A 241 25.56 10.14 9.19
CA LYS A 241 25.67 10.43 7.76
C LYS A 241 25.58 9.17 6.92
N ILE A 242 24.60 9.12 6.02
CA ILE A 242 24.50 8.09 4.99
C ILE A 242 24.72 8.67 3.59
N GLN A 243 25.16 7.84 2.67
CA GLN A 243 25.37 8.19 1.26
C GLN A 243 24.64 7.21 0.36
N GLY A 244 24.28 7.66 -0.84
CA GLY A 244 23.62 6.83 -1.82
C GLY A 244 23.31 7.59 -3.12
N MET A 245 22.62 6.93 -4.03
CA MET A 245 22.19 7.48 -5.29
C MET A 245 20.94 8.34 -5.09
N GLY A 246 21.04 9.63 -5.39
CA GLY A 246 19.90 10.53 -5.52
C GLY A 246 19.39 10.53 -6.96
N ILE A 247 18.10 10.25 -7.16
CA ILE A 247 17.41 10.40 -8.44
C ILE A 247 16.76 11.78 -8.45
N LYS A 248 17.22 12.66 -9.33
CA LYS A 248 16.75 14.04 -9.44
C LYS A 248 15.38 14.13 -10.09
N LYS A 249 14.67 15.23 -9.85
CA LYS A 249 13.48 15.61 -10.62
C LYS A 249 13.80 15.68 -12.10
N GLY A 250 12.85 15.31 -12.96
CA GLY A 250 13.00 15.24 -14.39
C GLY A 250 12.77 13.83 -14.94
N ILE A 251 13.43 13.50 -16.03
CA ILE A 251 13.28 12.23 -16.74
C ILE A 251 14.53 11.39 -16.53
N THR A 252 14.43 10.35 -15.73
CA THR A 252 15.51 9.37 -15.51
C THR A 252 15.22 8.08 -16.26
N LEU A 253 16.14 7.68 -17.12
CA LEU A 253 16.08 6.43 -17.87
C LEU A 253 17.02 5.40 -17.25
N ILE A 254 16.49 4.21 -16.95
CA ILE A 254 17.26 3.06 -16.46
C ILE A 254 17.35 2.04 -17.60
N VAL A 255 18.55 1.79 -18.09
CA VAL A 255 18.83 0.88 -19.23
C VAL A 255 19.77 -0.26 -18.84
N GLY A 256 19.98 -1.20 -19.75
CA GLY A 256 20.91 -2.33 -19.58
C GLY A 256 20.34 -3.64 -20.13
N GLY A 257 21.17 -4.63 -20.25
CA GLY A 257 20.78 -5.97 -20.74
C GLY A 257 19.75 -6.68 -19.85
N GLY A 258 19.20 -7.77 -20.36
CA GLY A 258 18.34 -8.64 -19.57
C GLY A 258 19.08 -9.17 -18.33
N TYR A 259 18.35 -9.36 -17.23
CA TYR A 259 18.86 -9.88 -15.94
C TYR A 259 19.95 -9.04 -15.22
N HIS A 260 20.18 -7.80 -15.64
CA HIS A 260 21.16 -6.91 -15.01
C HIS A 260 20.62 -6.12 -13.81
N GLY A 261 19.34 -6.32 -13.43
CA GLY A 261 18.76 -5.73 -12.21
C GLY A 261 17.91 -4.47 -12.40
N LYS A 262 17.58 -4.07 -13.64
CA LYS A 262 16.73 -2.90 -13.96
C LYS A 262 15.38 -2.96 -13.23
N SER A 263 14.60 -4.00 -13.47
CA SER A 263 13.26 -4.17 -12.86
C SER A 263 13.36 -4.40 -11.35
N THR A 264 14.49 -4.93 -10.84
CA THR A 264 14.76 -5.06 -9.39
C THR A 264 14.92 -3.69 -8.74
N LEU A 265 15.65 -2.77 -9.37
CA LEU A 265 15.80 -1.40 -8.90
C LEU A 265 14.45 -0.68 -8.95
N LEU A 266 13.73 -0.78 -10.07
CA LEU A 266 12.40 -0.16 -10.18
C LEU A 266 11.44 -0.70 -9.13
N LYS A 267 11.42 -2.03 -8.89
CA LYS A 267 10.57 -2.65 -7.87
C LYS A 267 10.93 -2.20 -6.44
N ALA A 268 12.20 -1.92 -6.17
CA ALA A 268 12.60 -1.34 -4.90
C ALA A 268 12.09 0.11 -4.75
N LEU A 269 12.16 0.91 -5.83
CA LEU A 269 11.62 2.28 -5.86
C LEU A 269 10.09 2.30 -5.75
N GLU A 270 9.38 1.34 -6.37
CA GLU A 270 7.91 1.21 -6.26
C GLU A 270 7.46 1.07 -4.80
N LEU A 271 8.16 0.25 -4.00
CA LEU A 271 7.86 0.04 -2.59
C LEU A 271 8.54 1.06 -1.66
N GLY A 272 9.48 1.85 -2.19
CA GLY A 272 10.13 2.93 -1.46
C GLY A 272 9.20 4.08 -1.03
N VAL A 273 7.94 4.05 -1.47
CA VAL A 273 6.87 4.94 -0.99
C VAL A 273 6.44 4.62 0.45
N TYR A 274 6.81 3.45 0.97
CA TYR A 274 6.58 3.02 2.34
C TYR A 274 7.89 3.00 3.13
N ASN A 275 7.79 3.08 4.46
CA ASN A 275 8.88 2.79 5.36
C ASN A 275 9.05 1.26 5.49
N HIS A 276 10.27 0.80 5.67
CA HIS A 276 10.62 -0.62 5.76
C HIS A 276 11.19 -0.95 7.15
N ILE A 277 10.98 -2.19 7.60
CA ILE A 277 11.54 -2.66 8.86
C ILE A 277 13.06 -2.83 8.81
N ALA A 278 13.69 -2.81 9.97
CA ALA A 278 15.11 -3.11 10.10
C ALA A 278 15.46 -4.52 9.63
N GLY A 279 16.51 -4.66 8.83
CA GLY A 279 16.97 -5.93 8.26
C GLY A 279 16.29 -6.30 6.94
N ASP A 280 15.45 -5.41 6.39
CA ASP A 280 14.84 -5.60 5.07
C ASP A 280 15.82 -5.45 3.90
N GLY A 281 16.90 -4.72 4.10
CA GLY A 281 17.87 -4.38 3.06
C GLY A 281 17.45 -3.22 2.15
N ARG A 282 16.19 -2.77 2.20
CA ARG A 282 15.65 -1.59 1.50
C ARG A 282 15.25 -0.48 2.47
N GLU A 283 15.77 -0.50 3.69
CA GLU A 283 15.42 0.46 4.73
C GLU A 283 15.58 1.92 4.27
N TYR A 284 16.64 2.17 3.50
CA TYR A 284 16.93 3.49 2.95
C TYR A 284 16.79 3.54 1.42
N VAL A 285 15.82 2.82 0.88
CA VAL A 285 15.30 3.03 -0.47
C VAL A 285 14.02 3.83 -0.32
N ILE A 286 14.11 5.12 -0.52
CA ILE A 286 13.01 6.07 -0.26
C ILE A 286 12.62 6.73 -1.58
N THR A 287 11.34 6.70 -1.89
CA THR A 287 10.75 7.34 -3.06
C THR A 287 9.72 8.38 -2.60
N ASP A 288 9.52 9.42 -3.39
CA ASP A 288 8.41 10.35 -3.26
C ASP A 288 7.11 9.57 -2.95
N ASP A 289 6.43 9.94 -1.87
CA ASP A 289 5.26 9.21 -1.37
C ASP A 289 4.04 9.29 -2.30
N THR A 290 4.04 10.23 -3.26
CA THR A 290 3.01 10.32 -4.30
C THR A 290 3.31 9.43 -5.50
N ALA A 291 4.53 8.89 -5.64
CA ALA A 291 4.96 8.12 -6.81
C ALA A 291 4.03 6.94 -7.12
N MET A 292 3.73 6.75 -8.40
CA MET A 292 2.82 5.70 -8.86
C MET A 292 3.38 4.94 -10.05
N LYS A 293 3.24 3.60 -10.00
CA LYS A 293 3.53 2.72 -11.14
C LYS A 293 2.46 2.89 -12.20
N ILE A 294 2.89 3.22 -13.41
CA ILE A 294 2.04 3.32 -14.60
C ILE A 294 2.31 2.15 -15.53
N ARG A 295 1.27 1.48 -15.99
CA ARG A 295 1.35 0.33 -16.87
C ARG A 295 0.10 0.18 -17.76
N ALA A 296 0.16 -0.70 -18.75
CA ALA A 296 -0.99 -1.15 -19.50
C ALA A 296 -1.81 -2.19 -18.70
N GLU A 297 -3.13 -2.13 -18.85
CA GLU A 297 -4.10 -3.03 -18.19
C GLU A 297 -5.22 -3.39 -19.16
N ASP A 298 -4.98 -4.36 -20.05
CA ASP A 298 -6.00 -4.82 -21.00
C ASP A 298 -7.26 -5.29 -20.27
N GLY A 299 -8.42 -4.91 -20.78
CA GLY A 299 -9.72 -5.35 -20.26
C GLY A 299 -10.26 -4.53 -19.09
N ARG A 300 -9.53 -3.51 -18.58
CA ARG A 300 -10.09 -2.68 -17.49
C ARG A 300 -11.19 -1.75 -18.00
N SER A 301 -12.13 -1.38 -17.09
CA SER A 301 -13.10 -0.33 -17.37
C SER A 301 -12.49 1.06 -17.18
N ILE A 302 -12.96 2.02 -17.97
CA ILE A 302 -12.62 3.44 -17.85
C ILE A 302 -13.93 4.22 -17.82
N LYS A 303 -14.05 5.20 -16.93
CA LYS A 303 -15.25 6.02 -16.75
C LYS A 303 -14.92 7.51 -16.79
N LYS A 304 -15.35 8.18 -17.87
CA LYS A 304 -15.22 9.62 -18.09
C LYS A 304 -13.81 10.20 -17.86
N VAL A 305 -12.78 9.50 -18.29
CA VAL A 305 -11.41 10.00 -18.22
C VAL A 305 -11.10 10.79 -19.49
N ASP A 306 -10.54 11.98 -19.34
CA ASP A 306 -10.04 12.77 -20.46
C ASP A 306 -8.68 12.22 -20.92
N ILE A 307 -8.70 11.33 -21.91
CA ILE A 307 -7.49 10.73 -22.47
C ILE A 307 -6.97 11.49 -23.70
N SER A 308 -7.54 12.66 -24.03
CA SER A 308 -7.24 13.41 -25.24
C SER A 308 -5.80 13.90 -25.33
N MET A 309 -5.07 13.96 -24.19
CA MET A 309 -3.63 14.21 -24.19
C MET A 309 -2.85 13.18 -25.00
N PHE A 310 -3.35 11.94 -25.05
CA PHE A 310 -2.65 10.81 -25.69
C PHE A 310 -3.43 10.18 -26.83
N ILE A 311 -4.76 10.26 -26.82
CA ILE A 311 -5.60 9.57 -27.81
C ILE A 311 -6.67 10.53 -28.30
N ASN A 312 -6.69 10.73 -29.64
CA ASN A 312 -7.61 11.64 -30.31
C ASN A 312 -8.19 10.96 -31.55
N ASP A 313 -9.27 11.52 -32.08
CA ASP A 313 -9.85 11.19 -33.37
C ASP A 313 -10.03 9.67 -33.60
N LEU A 314 -10.59 8.99 -32.60
CA LEU A 314 -10.83 7.55 -32.68
C LEU A 314 -11.73 7.23 -33.90
N PRO A 315 -11.39 6.23 -34.74
CA PRO A 315 -12.18 5.86 -35.92
C PRO A 315 -13.63 5.48 -35.63
N ASN A 316 -13.93 5.08 -34.39
CA ASN A 316 -15.28 4.74 -33.93
C ASN A 316 -16.07 5.96 -33.38
N GLY A 317 -15.49 7.16 -33.48
CA GLY A 317 -16.13 8.42 -33.03
C GLY A 317 -16.37 8.57 -31.54
N LYS A 318 -15.74 7.73 -30.70
CA LYS A 318 -15.85 7.89 -29.24
C LYS A 318 -15.16 9.17 -28.78
N ASP A 319 -15.84 9.88 -27.87
CA ASP A 319 -15.29 11.07 -27.22
C ASP A 319 -14.10 10.69 -26.31
N THR A 320 -12.95 11.30 -26.57
CA THR A 320 -11.72 11.08 -25.80
C THR A 320 -11.53 12.07 -24.66
N SER A 321 -12.30 13.17 -24.64
CA SER A 321 -12.32 14.15 -23.54
C SER A 321 -13.14 13.66 -22.34
N ALA A 322 -14.04 12.70 -22.55
CA ALA A 322 -14.84 12.04 -21.51
C ALA A 322 -14.95 10.53 -21.80
N PHE A 323 -13.82 9.89 -21.98
CA PHE A 323 -13.74 8.53 -22.50
C PHE A 323 -14.35 7.51 -21.55
N CYS A 324 -15.18 6.63 -22.12
CA CYS A 324 -15.82 5.53 -21.41
C CYS A 324 -15.67 4.22 -22.19
N THR A 325 -15.28 3.16 -21.49
CA THR A 325 -15.29 1.79 -22.01
C THR A 325 -15.39 0.79 -20.86
N GLU A 326 -15.97 -0.38 -21.14
CA GLU A 326 -15.96 -1.51 -20.19
C GLU A 326 -14.74 -2.42 -20.42
N ASP A 327 -14.06 -2.28 -21.56
CA ASP A 327 -12.98 -3.16 -22.01
C ASP A 327 -11.95 -2.31 -22.78
N ALA A 328 -10.95 -1.83 -22.07
CA ALA A 328 -9.91 -0.98 -22.65
C ALA A 328 -8.78 -1.82 -23.24
N SER A 329 -8.24 -1.39 -24.39
CA SER A 329 -6.97 -1.90 -24.91
C SER A 329 -5.78 -1.46 -24.05
N GLY A 330 -4.62 -2.07 -24.24
CA GLY A 330 -3.39 -1.72 -23.49
C GLY A 330 -3.05 -0.24 -23.59
N SER A 331 -3.01 0.35 -24.78
CA SER A 331 -2.71 1.77 -24.97
C SER A 331 -3.76 2.68 -24.34
N THR A 332 -5.04 2.35 -24.48
CA THR A 332 -6.14 3.13 -23.92
C THR A 332 -6.14 3.09 -22.39
N SER A 333 -5.90 1.91 -21.82
CA SER A 333 -5.80 1.74 -20.38
C SER A 333 -4.59 2.45 -19.79
N GLN A 334 -3.47 2.46 -20.49
CA GLN A 334 -2.27 3.15 -20.05
C GLN A 334 -2.42 4.68 -20.13
N ALA A 335 -3.04 5.20 -21.19
CA ALA A 335 -3.41 6.62 -21.29
C ALA A 335 -4.29 7.04 -20.12
N ALA A 336 -5.33 6.25 -19.80
CA ALA A 336 -6.19 6.50 -18.65
C ALA A 336 -5.42 6.44 -17.33
N ASN A 337 -4.51 5.47 -17.13
CA ASN A 337 -3.69 5.36 -15.94
C ASN A 337 -2.81 6.60 -15.70
N VAL A 338 -2.23 7.16 -16.78
CA VAL A 338 -1.46 8.42 -16.69
C VAL A 338 -2.35 9.57 -16.20
N VAL A 339 -3.50 9.78 -16.85
CA VAL A 339 -4.39 10.91 -16.52
C VAL A 339 -5.03 10.73 -15.12
N GLU A 340 -5.43 9.52 -14.76
CA GLU A 340 -5.93 9.21 -13.41
C GLU A 340 -4.87 9.42 -12.33
N ALA A 341 -3.60 9.11 -12.62
CA ALA A 341 -2.50 9.41 -11.71
C ALA A 341 -2.25 10.92 -11.57
N MET A 342 -2.36 11.69 -12.66
CA MET A 342 -2.33 13.15 -12.62
C MET A 342 -3.48 13.70 -11.75
N GLU A 343 -4.69 13.17 -11.91
CA GLU A 343 -5.83 13.54 -11.06
C GLU A 343 -5.60 13.20 -9.58
N ALA A 344 -4.92 12.09 -9.30
CA ALA A 344 -4.53 11.70 -7.93
C ALA A 344 -3.40 12.53 -7.32
N GLY A 345 -2.85 13.52 -8.05
CA GLY A 345 -1.78 14.39 -7.57
C GLY A 345 -0.41 13.70 -7.51
N VAL A 346 -0.14 12.75 -8.40
CA VAL A 346 1.15 12.07 -8.51
C VAL A 346 2.20 13.04 -9.06
N GLU A 347 3.36 13.11 -8.41
CA GLU A 347 4.51 13.93 -8.83
C GLU A 347 5.62 13.09 -9.50
N THR A 348 5.54 11.75 -9.41
CA THR A 348 6.56 10.86 -9.98
C THR A 348 5.93 9.61 -10.61
N PHE A 349 6.13 9.41 -11.91
CA PHE A 349 5.76 8.17 -12.59
C PHE A 349 6.89 7.15 -12.55
N LEU A 350 6.54 5.90 -12.26
CA LEU A 350 7.42 4.74 -12.35
C LEU A 350 6.92 3.86 -13.50
N ILE A 351 7.73 3.68 -14.54
CA ILE A 351 7.30 2.98 -15.77
C ILE A 351 8.30 1.88 -16.12
N ASP A 352 7.79 0.72 -16.51
CA ASP A 352 8.59 -0.37 -17.09
C ASP A 352 8.10 -0.63 -18.51
N GLU A 353 9.02 -0.56 -19.48
CA GLU A 353 8.71 -0.84 -20.90
C GLU A 353 8.05 -2.22 -21.06
N ASP A 354 8.51 -3.22 -20.32
CA ASP A 354 8.01 -4.60 -20.40
C ASP A 354 6.54 -4.76 -19.96
N THR A 355 6.01 -3.83 -19.18
CA THR A 355 4.61 -3.82 -18.71
C THR A 355 3.77 -2.74 -19.38
N SER A 356 4.31 -2.09 -20.40
CA SER A 356 3.68 -0.98 -21.12
C SER A 356 3.21 -1.41 -22.50
N ALA A 357 2.21 -0.72 -23.04
CA ALA A 357 1.78 -0.88 -24.41
C ALA A 357 2.80 -0.21 -25.35
N THR A 358 3.43 -0.98 -26.22
CA THR A 358 4.53 -0.50 -27.08
C THR A 358 4.12 0.71 -27.93
N ASN A 359 2.95 0.67 -28.57
CA ASN A 359 2.43 1.77 -29.40
C ASN A 359 2.06 3.03 -28.58
N PHE A 360 1.79 2.88 -27.30
CA PHE A 360 1.60 4.02 -26.39
C PHE A 360 2.95 4.64 -25.99
N MET A 361 3.97 3.82 -25.78
CA MET A 361 5.27 4.29 -25.31
C MET A 361 6.06 5.02 -26.39
N ILE A 362 6.16 4.42 -27.56
CA ILE A 362 6.94 4.91 -28.70
C ILE A 362 6.25 4.57 -30.00
N ARG A 363 6.68 5.23 -31.05
CA ARG A 363 6.35 4.87 -32.44
C ARG A 363 7.62 4.65 -33.20
N ASP A 364 7.75 3.49 -33.82
CA ASP A 364 8.87 3.13 -34.70
C ASP A 364 8.94 4.06 -35.90
N GLU A 365 10.14 4.47 -36.29
CA GLU A 365 10.35 5.43 -37.41
C GLU A 365 9.80 4.90 -38.76
N LEU A 366 9.94 3.59 -39.00
CA LEU A 366 9.41 2.99 -40.22
C LEU A 366 7.88 3.02 -40.22
N MET A 367 7.26 2.71 -39.09
CA MET A 367 5.81 2.83 -38.91
C MET A 367 5.32 4.26 -39.11
N GLN A 368 6.07 5.28 -38.66
CA GLN A 368 5.72 6.69 -38.84
C GLN A 368 5.74 7.10 -40.32
N ARG A 369 6.59 6.46 -41.13
CA ARG A 369 6.68 6.73 -42.57
C ARG A 369 5.62 5.99 -43.40
N VAL A 370 5.18 4.82 -42.93
CA VAL A 370 4.22 3.96 -43.65
C VAL A 370 2.77 4.31 -43.31
N VAL A 371 2.49 4.57 -42.00
CA VAL A 371 1.16 4.96 -41.54
C VAL A 371 1.14 6.47 -41.34
N ASN A 372 0.26 7.15 -42.10
CA ASN A 372 0.15 8.60 -41.98
C ASN A 372 -0.23 9.02 -40.55
N ARG A 373 0.37 10.10 -40.08
CA ARG A 373 0.12 10.62 -38.74
C ARG A 373 -1.33 11.06 -38.54
N GLU A 374 -1.98 11.54 -39.58
CA GLU A 374 -3.38 11.95 -39.54
C GLU A 374 -4.34 10.78 -39.27
N ASP A 375 -3.91 9.56 -39.59
CA ASP A 375 -4.66 8.33 -39.41
C ASP A 375 -4.34 7.64 -38.07
N GLU A 376 -3.39 8.18 -37.26
CA GLU A 376 -2.94 7.59 -36.02
C GLU A 376 -3.52 8.31 -34.80
N PRO A 377 -4.47 7.71 -34.08
CA PRO A 377 -5.12 8.35 -32.96
C PRO A 377 -4.23 8.49 -31.70
N ILE A 378 -3.07 7.78 -31.67
CA ILE A 378 -2.22 7.74 -30.48
C ILE A 378 -1.06 8.73 -30.63
N THR A 379 -0.94 9.67 -29.67
CA THR A 379 0.26 10.45 -29.42
C THR A 379 1.11 9.68 -28.41
N PRO A 380 2.30 9.18 -28.79
CA PRO A 380 3.13 8.38 -27.90
C PRO A 380 3.57 9.12 -26.63
N PHE A 381 3.78 8.38 -25.55
CA PHE A 381 4.23 8.94 -24.27
C PHE A 381 5.56 9.71 -24.39
N ILE A 382 6.47 9.24 -25.25
CA ILE A 382 7.76 9.92 -25.51
C ILE A 382 7.57 11.37 -25.99
N ASP A 383 6.52 11.65 -26.76
CA ASP A 383 6.22 12.98 -27.29
C ASP A 383 5.64 13.93 -26.22
N ARG A 384 5.11 13.37 -25.11
CA ARG A 384 4.48 14.10 -24.01
C ARG A 384 5.31 14.15 -22.73
N ILE A 385 6.29 13.26 -22.57
CA ILE A 385 7.03 13.10 -21.31
C ILE A 385 7.71 14.41 -20.85
N ARG A 386 8.22 15.21 -21.79
CA ARG A 386 8.84 16.51 -21.50
C ARG A 386 7.78 17.54 -21.06
N GLU A 387 6.64 17.57 -21.73
CA GLU A 387 5.50 18.41 -21.34
C GLU A 387 4.98 18.05 -19.94
N LEU A 388 4.86 16.76 -19.62
CA LEU A 388 4.46 16.28 -18.29
C LEU A 388 5.39 16.81 -17.19
N TYR A 389 6.68 16.87 -17.47
CA TYR A 389 7.64 17.43 -16.51
C TYR A 389 7.57 18.97 -16.46
N GLU A 390 7.64 19.65 -17.59
CA GLU A 390 7.76 21.12 -17.64
C GLU A 390 6.48 21.86 -17.27
N GLN A 391 5.30 21.34 -17.64
CA GLN A 391 4.03 22.00 -17.40
C GLN A 391 3.32 21.49 -16.13
N TYR A 392 3.48 20.20 -15.81
CA TYR A 392 2.77 19.58 -14.67
C TYR A 392 3.69 19.21 -13.52
N GLY A 393 5.01 19.38 -13.65
CA GLY A 393 5.98 19.07 -12.62
C GLY A 393 6.18 17.58 -12.36
N ILE A 394 5.69 16.70 -13.24
CA ILE A 394 5.70 15.25 -13.06
C ILE A 394 7.00 14.66 -13.55
N SER A 395 7.80 14.13 -12.65
CA SER A 395 9.02 13.40 -12.97
C SER A 395 8.71 11.98 -13.42
N THR A 396 9.59 11.40 -14.23
CA THR A 396 9.43 10.02 -14.72
C THR A 396 10.71 9.23 -14.51
N ILE A 397 10.61 8.06 -13.88
CA ILE A 397 11.65 7.04 -13.84
C ILE A 397 11.19 5.90 -14.75
N LEU A 398 11.87 5.74 -15.89
CA LEU A 398 11.52 4.78 -16.94
C LEU A 398 12.59 3.70 -17.05
N VAL A 399 12.20 2.44 -16.92
CA VAL A 399 13.03 1.30 -17.29
C VAL A 399 12.81 0.98 -18.76
N ALA A 400 13.86 1.05 -19.57
CA ALA A 400 13.82 0.67 -20.99
C ALA A 400 14.83 -0.44 -21.29
N GLY A 401 14.37 -1.43 -22.04
CA GLY A 401 15.18 -2.58 -22.48
C GLY A 401 15.52 -2.54 -23.97
N SER A 402 14.65 -1.96 -24.78
CA SER A 402 14.73 -2.04 -26.23
C SER A 402 14.64 -0.69 -26.95
N SER A 403 14.07 0.34 -26.33
CA SER A 403 13.85 1.63 -26.99
C SER A 403 14.97 2.64 -26.72
N GLY A 404 15.82 2.89 -27.72
CA GLY A 404 16.84 3.94 -27.69
C GLY A 404 16.29 5.35 -27.85
N SER A 405 15.06 5.53 -28.33
CA SER A 405 14.46 6.85 -28.57
C SER A 405 14.40 7.71 -27.31
N TYR A 406 14.22 7.11 -26.14
CA TYR A 406 14.19 7.81 -24.88
C TYR A 406 15.52 8.48 -24.48
N PHE A 407 16.66 8.10 -25.08
CA PHE A 407 17.94 8.77 -24.86
C PHE A 407 17.89 10.26 -25.22
N HIS A 408 17.06 10.64 -26.18
CA HIS A 408 16.93 12.04 -26.61
C HIS A 408 16.22 12.92 -25.59
N VAL A 409 15.26 12.38 -24.86
CA VAL A 409 14.39 13.13 -23.93
C VAL A 409 14.81 13.01 -22.46
N ALA A 410 15.62 12.01 -22.11
CA ALA A 410 16.03 11.79 -20.72
C ALA A 410 17.00 12.88 -20.23
N ASP A 411 16.86 13.29 -18.95
CA ASP A 411 17.79 14.19 -18.27
C ASP A 411 18.97 13.42 -17.65
N CYS A 412 18.70 12.19 -17.18
CA CYS A 412 19.68 11.30 -16.60
C CYS A 412 19.51 9.89 -17.15
N ILE A 413 20.62 9.23 -17.48
CA ILE A 413 20.63 7.87 -18.03
C ILE A 413 21.53 6.99 -17.19
N VAL A 414 20.93 5.98 -16.56
CA VAL A 414 21.60 5.02 -15.67
C VAL A 414 21.62 3.65 -16.35
N GLN A 415 22.80 3.12 -16.60
CA GLN A 415 22.98 1.76 -17.09
C GLN A 415 23.15 0.80 -15.91
N MET A 416 22.32 -0.23 -15.85
CA MET A 416 22.52 -1.36 -14.95
C MET A 416 23.45 -2.38 -15.60
N ASN A 417 24.61 -2.62 -14.99
CA ASN A 417 25.56 -3.61 -15.45
C ASN A 417 25.94 -4.55 -14.27
N ARG A 418 25.55 -5.83 -14.37
CA ARG A 418 25.78 -6.83 -13.32
C ARG A 418 25.38 -6.33 -11.93
N TYR A 419 24.16 -5.77 -11.85
CA TYR A 419 23.52 -5.22 -10.63
C TYR A 419 24.16 -3.93 -10.09
N LYS A 420 25.10 -3.32 -10.80
CA LYS A 420 25.72 -2.05 -10.44
C LYS A 420 25.23 -0.94 -11.39
N PRO A 421 24.71 0.18 -10.89
CA PRO A 421 24.33 1.31 -11.71
C PRO A 421 25.59 2.10 -12.15
N GLN A 422 25.54 2.60 -13.37
CA GLN A 422 26.55 3.50 -13.94
C GLN A 422 25.82 4.66 -14.61
N GLU A 423 26.19 5.88 -14.29
CA GLU A 423 25.65 7.06 -14.97
C GLU A 423 26.37 7.21 -16.31
N ILE A 424 25.62 7.20 -17.40
CA ILE A 424 26.13 7.20 -18.77
C ILE A 424 25.49 8.30 -19.64
N THR A 425 24.91 9.33 -19.05
CA THR A 425 24.13 10.35 -19.77
C THR A 425 24.91 10.98 -20.91
N ALA A 426 26.13 11.45 -20.66
CA ALA A 426 26.95 12.11 -21.68
C ALA A 426 27.23 11.19 -22.87
N PHE A 427 27.66 9.95 -22.60
CA PHE A 427 27.91 8.94 -23.64
C PHE A 427 26.65 8.60 -24.42
N ALA A 428 25.55 8.32 -23.73
CA ALA A 428 24.29 7.95 -24.39
C ALA A 428 23.71 9.11 -25.24
N LYS A 429 23.84 10.35 -24.80
CA LYS A 429 23.45 11.55 -25.58
C LYS A 429 24.31 11.74 -26.81
N GLU A 430 25.61 11.52 -26.71
CA GLU A 430 26.51 11.56 -27.86
C GLU A 430 26.14 10.52 -28.94
N GLU A 431 25.91 9.28 -28.50
CA GLU A 431 25.46 8.22 -29.42
C GLU A 431 24.08 8.51 -30.03
N ALA A 432 23.13 8.99 -29.20
CA ALA A 432 21.80 9.36 -29.69
C ALA A 432 21.87 10.46 -30.77
N GLY A 433 22.80 11.41 -30.65
CA GLY A 433 23.01 12.45 -31.67
C GLY A 433 23.37 11.93 -33.08
N ARG A 434 23.85 10.67 -33.16
CA ARG A 434 24.14 10.00 -34.45
C ARG A 434 22.88 9.40 -35.09
N PHE A 435 21.80 9.29 -34.34
CA PHE A 435 20.51 8.74 -34.75
C PHE A 435 19.39 9.74 -34.46
N PRO A 436 19.32 10.88 -35.17
CA PRO A 436 18.34 11.92 -34.88
C PRO A 436 16.91 11.39 -35.03
N LEU A 437 16.06 11.70 -34.07
CA LEU A 437 14.62 11.43 -34.19
C LEU A 437 13.98 12.48 -35.12
N PRO A 438 12.92 12.11 -35.89
CA PRO A 438 12.09 13.08 -36.57
C PRO A 438 11.55 14.11 -35.56
N GLU A 439 11.65 15.39 -35.91
CA GLU A 439 11.08 16.44 -35.07
C GLU A 439 9.56 16.37 -35.14
N VAL A 440 8.95 15.89 -34.10
CA VAL A 440 7.51 15.75 -33.97
C VAL A 440 7.01 16.74 -32.93
N LYS A 441 6.18 17.70 -33.36
CA LYS A 441 5.45 18.57 -32.40
C LYS A 441 4.11 17.93 -32.11
N PRO A 442 3.88 17.44 -30.86
CA PRO A 442 2.56 16.94 -30.52
C PRO A 442 1.52 18.06 -30.66
N PRO A 443 0.27 17.73 -31.02
CA PRO A 443 -0.79 18.73 -31.09
C PRO A 443 -0.93 19.42 -29.71
N LYS A 444 -1.11 20.76 -29.76
CA LYS A 444 -1.42 21.50 -28.51
C LYS A 444 -2.74 20.98 -27.97
N GLN A 445 -2.71 20.48 -26.75
CA GLN A 445 -3.90 20.04 -26.04
C GLN A 445 -4.14 20.93 -24.80
N ALA A 446 -5.39 21.09 -24.42
CA ALA A 446 -5.73 21.64 -23.12
C ALA A 446 -5.28 20.67 -22.01
N ALA A 447 -5.05 21.19 -20.82
CA ALA A 447 -4.83 20.36 -19.64
C ALA A 447 -6.02 19.42 -19.44
N PRO A 448 -5.80 18.14 -19.05
CA PRO A 448 -6.90 17.22 -18.75
C PRO A 448 -7.85 17.82 -17.71
N GLY A 449 -9.14 17.73 -17.94
CA GLY A 449 -10.15 18.11 -16.97
C GLY A 449 -10.25 17.10 -15.83
N PHE A 450 -10.18 17.56 -14.58
CA PHE A 450 -10.31 16.72 -13.37
C PHE A 450 -11.63 16.98 -12.64
N GLU A 451 -12.71 17.20 -13.39
CA GLU A 451 -14.01 17.59 -12.84
C GLU A 451 -14.99 16.39 -12.73
N ARG A 452 -14.47 15.18 -12.68
CA ARG A 452 -15.29 13.97 -12.56
C ARG A 452 -15.98 13.93 -11.20
N ALA A 453 -17.30 14.13 -11.16
CA ALA A 453 -18.10 14.10 -9.93
C ALA A 453 -18.80 12.75 -9.78
N VAL A 454 -18.57 12.08 -8.66
CA VAL A 454 -19.14 10.76 -8.39
C VAL A 454 -20.54 10.86 -7.80
N ARG A 455 -21.51 10.18 -8.43
CA ARG A 455 -22.87 10.00 -7.92
C ARG A 455 -22.92 8.75 -7.05
N PRO A 456 -23.50 8.83 -5.84
CA PRO A 456 -23.57 7.66 -4.96
C PRO A 456 -24.52 6.59 -5.52
N ASP A 457 -24.12 5.33 -5.42
CA ASP A 457 -25.01 4.20 -5.69
C ASP A 457 -25.91 3.96 -4.47
N ARG A 458 -27.24 4.06 -4.67
CA ARG A 458 -28.23 3.85 -3.61
C ARG A 458 -28.15 2.47 -2.96
N ALA A 459 -27.68 1.47 -3.68
CA ALA A 459 -27.54 0.10 -3.17
C ALA A 459 -26.65 0.04 -1.91
N PHE A 460 -25.67 0.93 -1.76
CA PHE A 460 -24.82 0.99 -0.56
C PHE A 460 -25.57 1.47 0.70
N LYS A 461 -26.59 2.29 0.55
CA LYS A 461 -27.43 2.77 1.67
C LYS A 461 -28.51 1.78 2.05
N GLU A 462 -29.03 1.02 1.07
CA GLU A 462 -30.17 0.13 1.25
C GLU A 462 -29.75 -1.26 1.74
N ASP A 463 -28.54 -1.72 1.42
CA ASP A 463 -28.05 -3.06 1.80
C ASP A 463 -27.19 -3.02 3.08
N ALA A 464 -27.87 -3.05 4.22
CA ALA A 464 -27.22 -3.17 5.54
C ALA A 464 -26.39 -4.45 5.72
N ARG A 465 -26.52 -5.45 4.83
CA ARG A 465 -25.81 -6.75 4.87
C ARG A 465 -24.76 -6.89 3.78
N MET A 466 -24.34 -5.80 3.19
CA MET A 466 -23.32 -5.78 2.15
C MET A 466 -22.08 -6.59 2.56
N LYS A 467 -21.69 -7.54 1.69
CA LYS A 467 -20.53 -8.39 1.94
C LYS A 467 -19.30 -7.81 1.25
N LEU A 468 -18.33 -7.44 2.06
CA LEU A 468 -17.00 -7.00 1.61
C LEU A 468 -16.02 -8.16 1.82
N LYS A 469 -15.26 -8.53 0.80
CA LYS A 469 -14.24 -9.59 0.87
C LYS A 469 -13.04 -9.23 0.01
N THR A 470 -11.87 -9.64 0.43
CA THR A 470 -10.65 -9.60 -0.40
C THR A 470 -10.45 -10.93 -1.10
N MET A 471 -9.90 -10.91 -2.30
CA MET A 471 -9.49 -12.06 -3.10
C MET A 471 -7.97 -12.06 -3.23
N GLY A 472 -7.29 -12.45 -2.15
CA GLY A 472 -5.85 -12.36 -2.07
C GLY A 472 -5.39 -10.90 -2.21
N ARG A 473 -4.37 -10.67 -3.05
CA ARG A 473 -3.85 -9.33 -3.40
C ARG A 473 -4.45 -8.79 -4.71
N ASP A 474 -5.31 -9.55 -5.38
CA ASP A 474 -5.72 -9.28 -6.75
C ASP A 474 -7.01 -8.49 -6.85
N GLY A 475 -7.86 -8.54 -5.82
CA GLY A 475 -9.16 -7.91 -5.95
C GLY A 475 -9.96 -7.79 -4.68
N ILE A 476 -11.02 -7.00 -4.81
CA ILE A 476 -12.01 -6.75 -3.78
C ILE A 476 -13.37 -7.18 -4.33
N SER A 477 -14.11 -7.98 -3.56
CA SER A 477 -15.49 -8.33 -3.87
C SER A 477 -16.45 -7.52 -3.00
N ILE A 478 -17.38 -6.84 -3.64
CA ILE A 478 -18.48 -6.11 -3.01
C ILE A 478 -19.77 -6.77 -3.48
N ASN A 479 -20.40 -7.55 -2.59
CA ASN A 479 -21.54 -8.42 -2.95
C ASN A 479 -21.17 -9.39 -4.08
N ARG A 480 -21.63 -9.11 -5.33
CA ARG A 480 -21.35 -9.90 -6.54
C ARG A 480 -20.37 -9.22 -7.50
N ASP A 481 -20.02 -7.96 -7.24
CA ASP A 481 -19.11 -7.20 -8.08
C ASP A 481 -17.68 -7.39 -7.61
N THR A 482 -16.76 -7.38 -8.56
CA THR A 482 -15.32 -7.50 -8.29
C THR A 482 -14.60 -6.27 -8.80
N ILE A 483 -13.75 -5.70 -7.96
CA ILE A 483 -12.79 -4.66 -8.32
C ILE A 483 -11.45 -5.34 -8.50
N ASP A 484 -10.93 -5.35 -9.71
CA ASP A 484 -9.63 -5.93 -10.03
C ASP A 484 -8.54 -4.89 -9.76
N VAL A 485 -7.67 -5.16 -8.78
CA VAL A 485 -6.55 -4.29 -8.39
C VAL A 485 -5.20 -5.00 -8.51
N ARG A 486 -5.13 -6.14 -9.20
CA ARG A 486 -3.90 -6.94 -9.35
C ARG A 486 -2.74 -6.17 -9.95
N TYR A 487 -3.03 -5.15 -10.73
CA TYR A 487 -2.05 -4.29 -11.40
C TYR A 487 -1.74 -3.00 -10.63
N VAL A 488 -2.34 -2.79 -9.46
CA VAL A 488 -1.94 -1.74 -8.52
C VAL A 488 -0.78 -2.27 -7.67
N GLU A 489 0.40 -2.31 -8.26
CA GLU A 489 1.58 -3.05 -7.76
C GLU A 489 2.13 -2.52 -6.43
N GLN A 490 1.74 -1.32 -6.03
CA GLN A 490 2.15 -0.70 -4.78
C GLN A 490 1.24 -1.05 -3.59
N LEU A 491 0.17 -1.83 -3.80
CA LEU A 491 -0.56 -2.48 -2.71
C LEU A 491 0.32 -3.58 -2.10
N ALA A 492 0.97 -3.25 -0.97
CA ALA A 492 1.94 -4.11 -0.32
C ALA A 492 1.29 -5.25 0.49
N ASP A 493 0.05 -5.05 0.96
CA ASP A 493 -0.61 -5.94 1.91
C ASP A 493 -2.10 -6.16 1.58
N THR A 494 -2.60 -7.38 1.81
CA THR A 494 -4.03 -7.73 1.67
C THR A 494 -4.93 -6.93 2.60
N GLU A 495 -4.42 -6.44 3.72
CA GLU A 495 -5.16 -5.60 4.66
C GLU A 495 -5.40 -4.18 4.12
N GLN A 496 -4.57 -3.70 3.16
CA GLN A 496 -4.86 -2.46 2.42
C GLN A 496 -6.08 -2.68 1.50
N LEU A 497 -6.19 -3.85 0.86
CA LEU A 497 -7.37 -4.17 0.04
C LEU A 497 -8.63 -4.24 0.91
N ALA A 498 -8.53 -4.82 2.11
CA ALA A 498 -9.64 -4.84 3.05
C ALA A 498 -10.06 -3.41 3.46
N ALA A 499 -9.09 -2.54 3.71
CA ALA A 499 -9.36 -1.13 4.01
C ALA A 499 -10.01 -0.41 2.81
N LEU A 500 -9.51 -0.60 1.58
CA LEU A 500 -10.07 -0.01 0.36
C LEU A 500 -11.56 -0.35 0.18
N ALA A 501 -11.98 -1.58 0.53
CA ALA A 501 -13.39 -1.95 0.49
C ALA A 501 -14.26 -1.10 1.44
N TYR A 502 -13.74 -0.80 2.64
CA TYR A 502 -14.41 0.08 3.60
C TYR A 502 -14.35 1.55 3.16
N PHE A 503 -13.23 2.01 2.61
CA PHE A 503 -13.12 3.36 2.06
C PHE A 503 -14.15 3.60 0.97
N LEU A 504 -14.28 2.68 0.02
CA LEU A 504 -15.29 2.79 -1.04
C LEU A 504 -16.72 2.79 -0.46
N LYS A 505 -17.02 1.87 0.46
CA LYS A 505 -18.33 1.84 1.11
C LYS A 505 -18.63 3.15 1.83
N TYR A 506 -17.68 3.67 2.61
CA TYR A 506 -17.85 4.91 3.34
C TYR A 506 -18.05 6.09 2.37
N ALA A 507 -17.27 6.13 1.27
CA ALA A 507 -17.40 7.16 0.25
C ALA A 507 -18.80 7.16 -0.41
N GLU A 508 -19.30 5.98 -0.77
CA GLU A 508 -20.64 5.83 -1.38
C GLU A 508 -21.77 6.28 -0.44
N ILE A 509 -21.61 6.09 0.87
CA ILE A 509 -22.64 6.44 1.85
C ILE A 509 -22.56 7.91 2.24
N HIS A 510 -21.35 8.46 2.44
CA HIS A 510 -21.17 9.75 3.13
C HIS A 510 -20.50 10.84 2.31
N VAL A 511 -19.70 10.50 1.29
CA VAL A 511 -18.84 11.46 0.60
C VAL A 511 -19.33 11.80 -0.78
N PHE A 512 -19.65 10.81 -1.59
CA PHE A 512 -20.16 11.03 -2.95
C PHE A 512 -21.54 11.67 -2.95
N ASN A 513 -21.71 12.71 -3.78
CA ASN A 513 -22.96 13.49 -3.81
C ASN A 513 -23.35 13.98 -5.21
N GLY A 514 -22.62 13.58 -6.26
CA GLY A 514 -22.86 14.00 -7.64
C GLY A 514 -22.42 15.43 -7.98
N LYS A 515 -21.75 16.12 -7.04
CA LYS A 515 -21.24 17.50 -7.21
C LYS A 515 -19.75 17.61 -6.90
N ARG A 516 -19.27 16.89 -5.89
CA ARG A 516 -17.85 16.84 -5.52
C ARG A 516 -17.07 16.07 -6.56
N THR A 517 -15.95 16.60 -6.96
CA THR A 517 -14.98 15.90 -7.80
C THR A 517 -14.42 14.68 -7.08
N LEU A 518 -13.85 13.74 -7.84
CA LEU A 518 -13.17 12.57 -7.25
C LEU A 518 -11.98 13.02 -6.38
N ARG A 519 -11.24 14.05 -6.80
CA ARG A 519 -10.14 14.65 -6.03
C ARG A 519 -10.61 15.18 -4.67
N GLU A 520 -11.65 15.99 -4.64
CA GLU A 520 -12.23 16.50 -3.40
C GLU A 520 -12.75 15.37 -2.50
N SER A 521 -13.37 14.36 -3.10
CA SER A 521 -13.91 13.21 -2.37
C SER A 521 -12.82 12.41 -1.68
N VAL A 522 -11.71 12.11 -2.36
CA VAL A 522 -10.59 11.38 -1.75
C VAL A 522 -9.87 12.24 -0.71
N SER A 523 -9.71 13.54 -0.94
CA SER A 523 -9.14 14.46 0.04
C SER A 523 -9.96 14.49 1.34
N LEU A 524 -11.29 14.54 1.25
CA LEU A 524 -12.17 14.47 2.42
C LEU A 524 -12.08 13.13 3.15
N LEU A 525 -11.96 12.02 2.41
CA LEU A 525 -11.75 10.70 3.03
C LEU A 525 -10.45 10.64 3.81
N MET A 526 -9.36 11.16 3.22
CA MET A 526 -8.05 11.17 3.88
C MET A 526 -8.05 12.06 5.11
N GLN A 527 -8.63 13.26 5.03
CA GLN A 527 -8.80 14.16 6.16
C GLN A 527 -9.63 13.50 7.28
N TYR A 528 -10.75 12.87 6.93
CA TYR A 528 -11.61 12.19 7.90
C TYR A 528 -10.85 11.09 8.66
N VAL A 529 -10.05 10.30 7.96
CA VAL A 529 -9.24 9.24 8.59
C VAL A 529 -8.10 9.82 9.42
N GLU A 530 -7.50 10.93 9.01
CA GLU A 530 -6.46 11.59 9.80
C GLU A 530 -7.01 12.11 11.14
N GLU A 531 -8.22 12.66 11.14
CA GLU A 531 -8.88 13.19 12.34
C GLU A 531 -9.46 12.08 13.26
N HIS A 532 -9.98 10.98 12.69
CA HIS A 532 -10.77 9.98 13.43
C HIS A 532 -10.12 8.59 13.47
N GLY A 533 -9.00 8.39 12.75
CA GLY A 533 -8.29 7.12 12.61
C GLY A 533 -8.91 6.17 11.58
N LEU A 534 -8.09 5.22 11.11
CA LEU A 534 -8.48 4.24 10.07
C LEU A 534 -9.76 3.44 10.41
N ALA A 535 -9.98 3.14 11.68
CA ALA A 535 -11.15 2.39 12.13
C ALA A 535 -12.49 3.09 11.84
N ALA A 536 -12.49 4.41 11.72
CA ALA A 536 -13.71 5.21 11.58
C ALA A 536 -14.48 4.93 10.27
N VAL A 537 -13.78 4.54 9.18
CA VAL A 537 -14.44 4.21 7.91
C VAL A 537 -15.24 2.90 7.95
N THR A 538 -15.14 2.12 9.02
CA THR A 538 -15.79 0.81 9.09
C THR A 538 -17.25 0.89 9.51
N GLU A 539 -17.61 1.88 10.33
CA GLU A 539 -18.95 2.04 10.94
C GLU A 539 -19.48 0.74 11.56
N SER A 540 -18.59 -0.11 11.98
CA SER A 540 -18.90 -1.43 12.54
C SER A 540 -19.09 -1.35 14.05
N SER A 541 -19.90 -2.25 14.60
CA SER A 541 -20.05 -2.38 16.06
C SER A 541 -18.76 -2.84 16.76
N TYR A 542 -17.76 -3.23 16.01
CA TYR A 542 -16.40 -3.53 16.47
C TYR A 542 -15.39 -3.16 15.37
N VAL A 543 -14.16 -2.88 15.76
CA VAL A 543 -13.08 -2.56 14.82
C VAL A 543 -12.47 -3.87 14.29
N PRO A 544 -12.45 -4.11 12.96
CA PRO A 544 -11.74 -5.24 12.38
C PRO A 544 -10.24 -5.17 12.69
N CYS A 545 -9.61 -6.29 12.99
CA CYS A 545 -8.17 -6.35 13.23
C CYS A 545 -7.31 -6.35 11.95
N GLY A 546 -7.90 -6.61 10.79
CA GLY A 546 -7.18 -6.82 9.52
C GLY A 546 -7.34 -5.66 8.53
N LEU A 547 -7.08 -4.41 8.96
CA LEU A 547 -7.05 -3.25 8.07
C LEU A 547 -5.69 -2.57 8.14
N ALA A 548 -5.14 -2.21 6.97
CA ALA A 548 -3.94 -1.39 6.85
C ALA A 548 -4.23 -0.17 5.98
N MET A 549 -3.62 0.97 6.30
CA MET A 549 -3.84 2.23 5.61
C MET A 549 -3.33 2.19 4.16
N PRO A 550 -4.17 2.42 3.13
CA PRO A 550 -3.73 2.67 1.77
C PRO A 550 -3.35 4.15 1.61
N ARG A 551 -2.52 4.48 0.61
CA ARG A 551 -2.31 5.88 0.22
C ARG A 551 -3.50 6.41 -0.59
N ALA A 552 -3.58 7.72 -0.75
CA ALA A 552 -4.60 8.34 -1.59
C ALA A 552 -4.59 7.77 -3.03
N GLN A 553 -3.40 7.49 -3.59
CA GLN A 553 -3.22 6.92 -4.92
C GLN A 553 -3.88 5.56 -5.09
N GLU A 554 -3.80 4.68 -4.08
CA GLU A 554 -4.47 3.37 -4.11
C GLU A 554 -5.99 3.52 -3.96
N ILE A 555 -6.46 4.52 -3.21
CA ILE A 555 -7.90 4.82 -3.11
C ILE A 555 -8.43 5.29 -4.48
N PHE A 556 -7.73 6.21 -5.15
CA PHE A 556 -8.06 6.62 -6.53
C PHE A 556 -8.07 5.42 -7.47
N ALA A 557 -7.02 4.60 -7.42
CA ALA A 557 -6.89 3.42 -8.29
C ALA A 557 -8.04 2.42 -8.07
N CYS A 558 -8.45 2.20 -6.83
CA CYS A 558 -9.58 1.33 -6.48
C CYS A 558 -10.90 1.88 -7.04
N ILE A 559 -11.19 3.17 -6.81
CA ILE A 559 -12.42 3.82 -7.28
C ILE A 559 -12.49 3.78 -8.81
N ASN A 560 -11.40 4.09 -9.50
CA ASN A 560 -11.34 4.08 -10.98
C ASN A 560 -11.54 2.67 -11.59
N ARG A 561 -11.29 1.60 -10.84
CA ARG A 561 -11.50 0.22 -11.30
C ARG A 561 -12.84 -0.36 -10.88
N TYR A 562 -13.63 0.38 -10.11
CA TYR A 562 -14.98 -0.05 -9.75
C TYR A 562 -15.93 0.16 -10.91
N ARG A 563 -16.34 -0.94 -11.58
CA ARG A 563 -17.16 -0.90 -12.82
C ARG A 563 -18.51 -0.21 -12.65
N ARG A 564 -19.08 -0.23 -11.44
CA ARG A 564 -20.36 0.40 -11.14
C ARG A 564 -20.26 1.87 -10.75
N ILE A 565 -19.04 2.43 -10.68
CA ILE A 565 -18.90 3.85 -10.36
C ILE A 565 -19.69 4.70 -11.35
N SER A 566 -20.51 5.60 -10.85
CA SER A 566 -21.32 6.52 -11.64
C SER A 566 -20.73 7.93 -11.59
N LEU A 567 -20.19 8.38 -12.70
CA LEU A 567 -19.55 9.69 -12.86
C LEU A 567 -20.42 10.63 -13.70
#